data_0c5741ab5bb85e251bc44697b0306c83
#
_entry.id   0c5741ab5bb85e251bc44697b0306c83
#
_cell.length_a   1.000
_cell.length_b   1.000
_cell.length_c   1.000
_cell.angle_alpha   90.00
_cell.angle_beta   90.00
_cell.angle_gamma   90.00
#
_symmetry.space_group_name_H-M   'P 1'
#
loop_
_entity.id
_entity.type
_entity.pdbx_description
1 polymer ?
#
loop_
_entity_poly.entity_id
_entity_poly.type
_entity_poly.pdbx_seq_one_letter_code
_entity_poly.pdbx_strand_id
1 'polypeptide(L)'
;GPERAEAAIGLRHAVRVLCARNQTSIGRQHAANRDHRMRKLMNAKVWLVGAGPGDPELLTLKAVRALGEAAVVLIDDLVNPAVLEHCPQARRISVGKRGGCRSTPQDFIHRLMLRYARQGRCVVRLKGGDPSIFGRGGEEAWWLRTRGVEVEVVNGITAGLAGATQCNIPLTLRGVSRGVTLVTAHTQDDSSLNWRALAEGGTTLVIYMGVAKLAEIRQRLLEAGMAGDMPVAMIENASLPQQRECRSALSQMSDDAQVFALKSPAILVIGRVVAAAQVVELVAMASA
;
A
#
# COMPACT_ATOMS: atom_id res chain seq x y z
N GLY A 1 -1.59 83.24 -8.88
CA GLY A 1 -2.01 83.39 -10.21
C GLY A 1 -2.61 82.13 -10.76
N PRO A 2 -3.42 82.14 -11.82
CA PRO A 2 -4.17 80.96 -12.31
C PRO A 2 -3.29 79.75 -12.71
N GLU A 3 -2.09 79.93 -13.17
CA GLU A 3 -1.17 78.91 -13.62
C GLU A 3 -0.82 77.85 -12.52
N ARG A 4 -0.76 78.32 -11.26
CA ARG A 4 -0.48 77.38 -10.12
C ARG A 4 -1.69 76.48 -9.76
N ALA A 5 -2.90 76.98 -10.08
CA ALA A 5 -4.09 76.22 -9.85
C ALA A 5 -4.29 75.10 -10.90
N GLU A 6 -3.95 75.30 -12.15
CA GLU A 6 -4.01 74.34 -13.24
C GLU A 6 -2.93 73.24 -13.07
N ALA A 7 -1.72 73.60 -12.67
CA ALA A 7 -0.67 72.62 -12.37
C ALA A 7 -1.05 71.69 -11.21
N ALA A 8 -1.72 72.21 -10.17
CA ALA A 8 -2.20 71.42 -9.05
C ALA A 8 -3.34 70.46 -9.41
N ILE A 9 -4.21 70.85 -10.33
CA ILE A 9 -5.31 69.99 -10.85
C ILE A 9 -4.73 68.88 -11.71
N GLY A 10 -3.77 69.20 -12.60
CA GLY A 10 -3.07 68.21 -13.44
C GLY A 10 -2.34 67.15 -12.61
N LEU A 11 -1.64 67.57 -11.55
CA LEU A 11 -0.91 66.66 -10.65
C LEU A 11 -1.85 65.72 -9.87
N ARG A 12 -2.99 66.26 -9.39
CA ARG A 12 -4.02 65.43 -8.71
C ARG A 12 -4.67 64.44 -9.66
N HIS A 13 -4.87 64.80 -10.92
CA HIS A 13 -5.41 63.86 -11.93
C HIS A 13 -4.39 62.79 -12.28
N ALA A 14 -3.15 63.11 -12.49
CA ALA A 14 -2.06 62.15 -12.75
C ALA A 14 -1.85 61.18 -11.57
N VAL A 15 -1.89 61.66 -10.34
CA VAL A 15 -1.81 60.79 -9.15
C VAL A 15 -3.03 59.86 -9.03
N ARG A 16 -4.25 60.33 -9.30
CA ARG A 16 -5.44 59.51 -9.32
C ARG A 16 -5.37 58.42 -10.40
N VAL A 17 -4.89 58.73 -11.60
CA VAL A 17 -4.73 57.76 -12.71
C VAL A 17 -3.64 56.73 -12.37
N LEU A 18 -2.53 57.12 -11.76
CA LEU A 18 -1.48 56.23 -11.30
C LEU A 18 -1.94 55.32 -10.15
N CYS A 19 -2.68 55.86 -9.17
CA CYS A 19 -3.28 55.07 -8.10
C CYS A 19 -4.33 54.07 -8.64
N ALA A 20 -5.17 54.48 -9.56
CA ALA A 20 -6.16 53.59 -10.18
C ALA A 20 -5.49 52.50 -11.03
N ARG A 21 -4.43 52.81 -11.77
CA ARG A 21 -3.62 51.84 -12.53
C ARG A 21 -2.89 50.85 -11.60
N ASN A 22 -2.33 51.33 -10.49
CA ASN A 22 -1.68 50.46 -9.50
C ASN A 22 -2.69 49.54 -8.79
N GLN A 23 -3.87 50.03 -8.40
CA GLN A 23 -4.91 49.20 -7.80
C GLN A 23 -5.44 48.15 -8.76
N THR A 24 -5.58 48.44 -10.05
CA THR A 24 -5.99 47.46 -11.07
C THR A 24 -4.88 46.46 -11.39
N SER A 25 -3.60 46.84 -11.35
CA SER A 25 -2.48 45.91 -11.55
C SER A 25 -2.29 44.98 -10.35
N ILE A 26 -2.40 45.46 -9.13
CA ILE A 26 -2.35 44.69 -7.88
C ILE A 26 -3.59 43.72 -7.82
N GLY A 27 -4.77 44.20 -8.17
CA GLY A 27 -5.98 43.39 -8.24
C GLY A 27 -5.86 42.27 -9.27
N ARG A 28 -5.31 42.55 -10.46
CA ARG A 28 -5.06 41.53 -11.49
C ARG A 28 -4.00 40.52 -11.08
N GLN A 29 -2.94 40.98 -10.42
CA GLN A 29 -1.88 40.12 -9.90
C GLN A 29 -2.38 39.21 -8.78
N HIS A 30 -3.25 39.69 -7.88
CA HIS A 30 -3.91 38.90 -6.85
C HIS A 30 -4.93 37.92 -7.43
N ALA A 31 -5.65 38.31 -8.47
CA ALA A 31 -6.57 37.41 -9.19
C ALA A 31 -5.81 36.32 -9.95
N ALA A 32 -4.73 36.68 -10.66
CA ALA A 32 -3.88 35.71 -11.36
C ALA A 32 -3.17 34.74 -10.39
N ASN A 33 -2.70 35.23 -9.23
CA ASN A 33 -2.14 34.38 -8.19
C ASN A 33 -3.19 33.47 -7.53
N ARG A 34 -4.42 33.95 -7.33
CA ARG A 34 -5.53 33.10 -6.87
C ARG A 34 -5.88 32.05 -7.90
N ASP A 35 -5.98 32.42 -9.17
CA ASP A 35 -6.31 31.49 -10.26
C ASP A 35 -5.19 30.44 -10.45
N HIS A 36 -3.93 30.85 -10.39
CA HIS A 36 -2.78 29.95 -10.41
C HIS A 36 -2.74 29.01 -9.19
N ARG A 37 -3.07 29.52 -8.00
CA ARG A 37 -3.17 28.72 -6.76
C ARG A 37 -4.35 27.75 -6.80
N MET A 38 -5.48 28.20 -7.37
CA MET A 38 -6.66 27.34 -7.59
C MET A 38 -6.37 26.24 -8.62
N ARG A 39 -5.72 26.55 -9.75
CA ARG A 39 -5.28 25.56 -10.74
C ARG A 39 -4.28 24.56 -10.17
N LYS A 40 -3.34 25.02 -9.34
CA LYS A 40 -2.41 24.15 -8.61
C LYS A 40 -3.11 23.23 -7.60
N LEU A 41 -4.16 23.73 -6.94
CA LEU A 41 -5.00 22.92 -6.04
C LEU A 41 -5.88 21.93 -6.80
N MET A 42 -6.37 22.31 -7.99
CA MET A 42 -7.16 21.43 -8.85
C MET A 42 -6.32 20.29 -9.47
N ASN A 43 -5.01 20.45 -9.56
CA ASN A 43 -4.08 19.41 -10.04
C ASN A 43 -3.38 18.65 -8.91
N ALA A 44 -3.78 18.86 -7.65
CA ALA A 44 -3.26 18.13 -6.52
C ALA A 44 -3.73 16.67 -6.59
N LYS A 45 -2.87 15.77 -7.04
CA LYS A 45 -3.17 14.35 -7.19
C LYS A 45 -2.18 13.51 -6.40
N VAL A 46 -2.72 12.53 -5.68
CA VAL A 46 -1.96 11.47 -5.01
C VAL A 46 -2.39 10.13 -5.55
N TRP A 47 -1.42 9.33 -5.94
CA TRP A 47 -1.61 7.93 -6.30
C TRP A 47 -1.21 7.05 -5.12
N LEU A 48 -2.13 6.21 -4.63
CA LEU A 48 -1.81 5.13 -3.71
C LEU A 48 -1.56 3.87 -4.55
N VAL A 49 -0.32 3.48 -4.69
CA VAL A 49 0.10 2.46 -5.65
C VAL A 49 0.57 1.20 -4.94
N GLY A 50 -0.01 0.05 -5.29
CA GLY A 50 0.50 -1.25 -4.91
C GLY A 50 1.78 -1.57 -5.67
N ALA A 51 2.86 -1.82 -4.92
CA ALA A 51 4.14 -2.24 -5.46
C ALA A 51 4.20 -3.73 -5.77
N GLY A 52 3.14 -4.46 -5.50
CA GLY A 52 3.15 -5.92 -5.58
C GLY A 52 3.93 -6.58 -4.44
N PRO A 53 4.15 -7.90 -4.52
CA PRO A 53 4.70 -8.69 -3.42
C PRO A 53 6.23 -8.64 -3.34
N GLY A 54 6.90 -8.18 -4.37
CA GLY A 54 8.37 -8.12 -4.44
C GLY A 54 8.92 -8.23 -5.86
N ASP A 55 8.48 -9.20 -6.64
CA ASP A 55 8.87 -9.33 -8.04
C ASP A 55 8.42 -8.09 -8.86
N PRO A 56 9.35 -7.33 -9.47
CA PRO A 56 8.99 -6.15 -10.26
C PRO A 56 8.10 -6.45 -11.47
N GLU A 57 8.13 -7.65 -12.00
CA GLU A 57 7.27 -8.07 -13.13
C GLU A 57 5.81 -8.25 -12.70
N LEU A 58 5.53 -8.30 -11.39
CA LEU A 58 4.16 -8.35 -10.86
C LEU A 58 3.55 -6.96 -10.60
N LEU A 59 4.18 -5.89 -11.08
CA LEU A 59 3.56 -4.57 -11.13
C LEU A 59 2.45 -4.55 -12.18
N THR A 60 1.38 -3.83 -11.87
CA THR A 60 0.38 -3.53 -12.90
C THR A 60 0.91 -2.47 -13.86
N LEU A 61 0.45 -2.48 -15.11
CA LEU A 61 0.78 -1.44 -16.10
C LEU A 61 0.38 -0.05 -15.60
N LYS A 62 -0.71 0.04 -14.84
CA LYS A 62 -1.17 1.30 -14.26
C LYS A 62 -0.21 1.79 -13.16
N ALA A 63 0.36 0.89 -12.37
CA ALA A 63 1.38 1.23 -11.38
C ALA A 63 2.65 1.77 -12.05
N VAL A 64 3.12 1.14 -13.11
CA VAL A 64 4.28 1.59 -13.89
C VAL A 64 4.04 3.00 -14.45
N ARG A 65 2.86 3.24 -15.03
CA ARG A 65 2.50 4.57 -15.53
C ARG A 65 2.49 5.62 -14.42
N ALA A 66 1.85 5.33 -13.29
CA ALA A 66 1.81 6.26 -12.16
C ALA A 66 3.21 6.60 -11.64
N LEU A 67 4.10 5.61 -11.54
CA LEU A 67 5.51 5.82 -11.17
C LEU A 67 6.25 6.69 -12.18
N GLY A 68 6.02 6.48 -13.49
CA GLY A 68 6.62 7.30 -14.55
C GLY A 68 6.20 8.77 -14.51
N GLU A 69 5.01 9.08 -13.99
CA GLU A 69 4.49 10.44 -13.83
C GLU A 69 4.87 11.08 -12.48
N ALA A 70 5.43 10.32 -11.55
CA ALA A 70 5.69 10.77 -10.19
C ALA A 70 6.78 11.85 -10.12
N ALA A 71 6.51 12.95 -9.43
CA ALA A 71 7.50 13.93 -9.01
C ALA A 71 8.08 13.58 -7.62
N VAL A 72 7.29 12.92 -6.77
CA VAL A 72 7.67 12.48 -5.43
C VAL A 72 7.11 11.09 -5.18
N VAL A 73 7.92 10.19 -4.67
CA VAL A 73 7.51 8.84 -4.25
C VAL A 73 7.81 8.66 -2.76
N LEU A 74 6.77 8.34 -1.99
CA LEU A 74 6.88 7.94 -0.59
C LEU A 74 6.85 6.40 -0.51
N ILE A 75 7.88 5.80 0.05
CA ILE A 75 8.18 4.37 -0.09
C ILE A 75 8.07 3.67 1.26
N ASP A 76 7.30 2.58 1.34
CA ASP A 76 7.23 1.68 2.49
C ASP A 76 8.44 0.71 2.55
N ASP A 77 8.62 0.09 3.72
CA ASP A 77 9.74 -0.84 4.00
C ASP A 77 9.75 -2.09 3.11
N LEU A 78 8.57 -2.63 2.80
CA LEU A 78 8.44 -3.91 2.08
C LEU A 78 8.48 -3.76 0.56
N VAL A 79 8.75 -2.56 0.06
CA VAL A 79 8.88 -2.32 -1.37
C VAL A 79 10.25 -2.78 -1.86
N ASN A 80 10.27 -3.65 -2.87
CA ASN A 80 11.53 -4.01 -3.53
C ASN A 80 12.12 -2.78 -4.24
N PRO A 81 13.38 -2.39 -3.94
CA PRO A 81 14.03 -1.25 -4.59
C PRO A 81 14.07 -1.30 -6.12
N ALA A 82 14.05 -2.49 -6.73
CA ALA A 82 14.01 -2.66 -8.18
C ALA A 82 12.79 -2.00 -8.83
N VAL A 83 11.66 -1.89 -8.11
CA VAL A 83 10.45 -1.19 -8.56
C VAL A 83 10.71 0.30 -8.83
N LEU A 84 11.68 0.89 -8.15
CA LEU A 84 12.02 2.31 -8.29
C LEU A 84 12.72 2.66 -9.60
N GLU A 85 13.10 1.68 -10.40
CA GLU A 85 13.63 1.89 -11.75
C GLU A 85 12.58 2.54 -12.68
N HIS A 86 11.29 2.36 -12.36
CA HIS A 86 10.18 2.99 -13.09
C HIS A 86 9.95 4.46 -12.75
N CYS A 87 10.68 5.03 -11.79
CA CYS A 87 10.57 6.45 -11.40
C CYS A 87 11.93 7.11 -11.18
N PRO A 88 12.86 7.07 -12.17
CA PRO A 88 14.21 7.62 -12.00
C PRO A 88 14.20 9.13 -11.79
N GLN A 89 13.19 9.84 -12.30
CA GLN A 89 13.01 11.28 -12.19
C GLN A 89 12.46 11.75 -10.84
N ALA A 90 11.89 10.82 -10.04
CA ALA A 90 11.17 11.18 -8.84
C ALA A 90 12.09 11.41 -7.63
N ARG A 91 11.72 12.35 -6.79
CA ARG A 91 12.28 12.44 -5.45
C ARG A 91 11.79 11.27 -4.60
N ARG A 92 12.70 10.46 -4.12
CA ARG A 92 12.42 9.26 -3.31
C ARG A 92 12.50 9.59 -1.82
N ILE A 93 11.45 9.23 -1.06
CA ILE A 93 11.35 9.45 0.37
C ILE A 93 10.94 8.15 1.03
N SER A 94 11.82 7.53 1.80
CA SER A 94 11.50 6.37 2.60
C SER A 94 10.70 6.79 3.83
N VAL A 95 9.52 6.21 4.03
CA VAL A 95 8.62 6.48 5.16
C VAL A 95 8.35 5.23 5.99
N GLY A 96 9.02 4.14 5.68
CA GLY A 96 8.96 2.90 6.44
C GLY A 96 9.81 2.92 7.72
N LYS A 97 9.90 1.77 8.38
CA LYS A 97 10.76 1.59 9.57
C LYS A 97 12.22 1.58 9.13
N ARG A 98 13.03 2.47 9.65
CA ARG A 98 14.49 2.38 9.47
C ARG A 98 15.08 1.51 10.57
N GLY A 99 15.63 0.34 10.20
CA GLY A 99 16.57 -0.44 10.98
C GLY A 99 16.32 -0.50 12.51
N GLY A 100 15.16 -1.01 12.96
CA GLY A 100 14.83 -1.13 14.37
C GLY A 100 14.26 0.14 15.04
N CYS A 101 14.18 1.26 14.33
CA CYS A 101 13.54 2.48 14.81
C CYS A 101 12.00 2.38 14.83
N ARG A 102 11.35 3.27 15.59
CA ARG A 102 9.89 3.40 15.58
C ARG A 102 9.38 3.65 14.16
N SER A 103 8.24 3.05 13.81
CA SER A 103 7.56 3.34 12.55
C SER A 103 7.29 4.83 12.42
N THR A 104 7.45 5.37 11.20
CA THR A 104 7.06 6.75 10.90
C THR A 104 5.57 6.93 11.25
N PRO A 105 5.21 7.95 12.06
CA PRO A 105 3.82 8.18 12.43
C PRO A 105 2.94 8.36 11.19
N GLN A 106 1.77 7.71 11.16
CA GLN A 106 0.85 7.79 10.03
C GLN A 106 0.44 9.23 9.70
N ASP A 107 0.22 10.03 10.74
CA ASP A 107 -0.12 11.45 10.58
C ASP A 107 0.98 12.26 9.87
N PHE A 108 2.25 11.95 10.12
CA PHE A 108 3.36 12.56 9.41
C PHE A 108 3.35 12.20 7.92
N ILE A 109 3.09 10.93 7.58
CA ILE A 109 2.97 10.48 6.18
C ILE A 109 1.83 11.20 5.48
N HIS A 110 0.68 11.31 6.12
CA HIS A 110 -0.49 12.05 5.62
C HIS A 110 -0.16 13.51 5.30
N ARG A 111 0.46 14.20 6.26
CA ARG A 111 0.85 15.61 6.08
C ARG A 111 1.90 15.80 4.99
N LEU A 112 2.81 14.85 4.85
CA LEU A 112 3.84 14.89 3.83
C LEU A 112 3.25 14.76 2.42
N MET A 113 2.32 13.81 2.23
CA MET A 113 1.58 13.67 0.97
C MET A 113 0.81 14.95 0.63
N LEU A 114 0.06 15.49 1.61
CA LEU A 114 -0.72 16.72 1.44
C LEU A 114 0.16 17.91 1.06
N ARG A 115 1.31 18.05 1.72
CA ARG A 115 2.27 19.14 1.46
C ARG A 115 2.73 19.13 0.01
N TYR A 116 3.15 17.99 -0.51
CA TYR A 116 3.62 17.88 -1.89
C TYR A 116 2.47 18.01 -2.91
N ALA A 117 1.33 17.43 -2.64
CA ALA A 117 0.15 17.59 -3.49
C ALA A 117 -0.26 19.07 -3.62
N ARG A 118 -0.29 19.82 -2.52
CA ARG A 118 -0.59 21.26 -2.50
C ARG A 118 0.46 22.14 -3.22
N GLN A 119 1.65 21.61 -3.44
CA GLN A 119 2.65 22.23 -4.30
C GLN A 119 2.40 21.96 -5.80
N GLY A 120 1.33 21.23 -6.14
CA GLY A 120 1.01 20.82 -7.51
C GLY A 120 1.91 19.71 -8.03
N ARG A 121 2.54 18.94 -7.14
CA ARG A 121 3.38 17.79 -7.51
C ARG A 121 2.54 16.54 -7.60
N CYS A 122 2.81 15.70 -8.60
CA CYS A 122 2.29 14.33 -8.68
C CYS A 122 2.99 13.49 -7.61
N VAL A 123 2.23 13.00 -6.63
CA VAL A 123 2.74 12.21 -5.51
C VAL A 123 2.31 10.76 -5.67
N VAL A 124 3.27 9.84 -5.57
CA VAL A 124 2.99 8.41 -5.47
C VAL A 124 3.31 7.95 -4.04
N ARG A 125 2.33 7.35 -3.38
CA ARG A 125 2.49 6.59 -2.15
C ARG A 125 2.64 5.12 -2.53
N LEU A 126 3.86 4.61 -2.51
CA LEU A 126 4.19 3.25 -2.93
C LEU A 126 4.16 2.30 -1.74
N LYS A 127 3.26 1.34 -1.78
CA LYS A 127 2.95 0.40 -0.69
C LYS A 127 3.21 -1.03 -1.13
N GLY A 128 3.81 -1.84 -0.28
CA GLY A 128 3.99 -3.27 -0.54
C GLY A 128 2.65 -3.97 -0.76
N GLY A 129 2.60 -4.92 -1.67
CA GLY A 129 1.38 -5.65 -2.02
C GLY A 129 0.31 -4.76 -2.66
N ASP A 130 -0.87 -4.74 -2.06
CA ASP A 130 -2.04 -3.96 -2.47
C ASP A 130 -2.40 -2.94 -1.39
N PRO A 131 -2.66 -1.66 -1.73
CA PRO A 131 -3.00 -0.63 -0.75
C PRO A 131 -4.27 -0.93 0.06
N SER A 132 -5.19 -1.74 -0.50
CA SER A 132 -6.49 -2.06 0.09
C SER A 132 -6.46 -3.34 0.95
N ILE A 133 -5.36 -4.09 0.95
CA ILE A 133 -5.20 -5.33 1.71
C ILE A 133 -4.18 -5.10 2.83
N PHE A 134 -4.68 -4.87 4.04
CA PHE A 134 -3.90 -4.61 5.27
C PHE A 134 -2.86 -3.49 5.13
N GLY A 135 -3.06 -2.58 4.18
CA GLY A 135 -2.13 -1.50 3.85
C GLY A 135 -2.56 -0.11 4.33
N ARG A 136 -3.71 0.02 5.00
CA ARG A 136 -4.30 1.30 5.46
C ARG A 136 -4.55 2.31 4.32
N GLY A 137 -4.57 1.85 3.06
CA GLY A 137 -4.77 2.71 1.90
C GLY A 137 -6.12 3.44 1.91
N GLY A 138 -7.17 2.80 2.45
CA GLY A 138 -8.48 3.42 2.62
C GLY A 138 -8.45 4.62 3.58
N GLU A 139 -7.72 4.52 4.70
CA GLU A 139 -7.54 5.62 5.66
C GLU A 139 -6.78 6.80 5.02
N GLU A 140 -5.68 6.49 4.32
CA GLU A 140 -4.87 7.51 3.62
C GLU A 140 -5.68 8.22 2.54
N ALA A 141 -6.44 7.47 1.74
CA ALA A 141 -7.31 8.01 0.69
C ALA A 141 -8.40 8.92 1.27
N TRP A 142 -9.10 8.46 2.31
CA TRP A 142 -10.14 9.23 2.97
C TRP A 142 -9.60 10.53 3.56
N TRP A 143 -8.48 10.44 4.29
CA TRP A 143 -7.84 11.59 4.93
C TRP A 143 -7.46 12.69 3.92
N LEU A 144 -6.95 12.30 2.76
CA LEU A 144 -6.56 13.22 1.69
C LEU A 144 -7.78 13.82 0.97
N ARG A 145 -8.76 12.98 0.63
CA ARG A 145 -9.99 13.41 -0.08
C ARG A 145 -10.78 14.43 0.71
N THR A 146 -10.89 14.26 2.04
CA THR A 146 -11.56 15.24 2.92
C THR A 146 -10.84 16.59 2.98
N ARG A 147 -9.61 16.66 2.44
CA ARG A 147 -8.81 17.90 2.35
C ARG A 147 -8.68 18.41 0.92
N GLY A 148 -9.54 17.95 0.03
CA GLY A 148 -9.64 18.43 -1.37
C GLY A 148 -8.54 17.92 -2.29
N VAL A 149 -7.86 16.83 -1.93
CA VAL A 149 -6.87 16.18 -2.78
C VAL A 149 -7.52 15.07 -3.58
N GLU A 150 -7.30 15.06 -4.90
CA GLU A 150 -7.68 13.94 -5.75
C GLU A 150 -6.81 12.73 -5.41
N VAL A 151 -7.44 11.58 -5.13
CA VAL A 151 -6.73 10.34 -4.81
C VAL A 151 -7.20 9.23 -5.70
N GLU A 152 -6.26 8.60 -6.37
CA GLU A 152 -6.47 7.38 -7.14
C GLU A 152 -5.73 6.22 -6.49
N VAL A 153 -6.42 5.10 -6.32
CA VAL A 153 -5.86 3.86 -5.77
C VAL A 153 -5.58 2.90 -6.91
N VAL A 154 -4.37 2.39 -6.95
CA VAL A 154 -3.93 1.41 -7.95
C VAL A 154 -3.64 0.09 -7.26
N ASN A 155 -4.36 -0.96 -7.66
CA ASN A 155 -4.16 -2.30 -7.12
C ASN A 155 -2.73 -2.81 -7.36
N GLY A 156 -2.31 -3.68 -6.47
CA GLY A 156 -1.14 -4.51 -6.62
C GLY A 156 -1.46 -5.95 -6.25
N ILE A 157 -0.57 -6.87 -6.58
CA ILE A 157 -0.73 -8.27 -6.19
C ILE A 157 -0.28 -8.39 -4.74
N THR A 158 -1.19 -8.82 -3.87
CA THR A 158 -0.88 -9.05 -2.45
C THR A 158 -0.04 -10.31 -2.25
N ALA A 159 0.82 -10.30 -1.25
CA ALA A 159 1.79 -11.37 -0.98
C ALA A 159 1.14 -12.75 -0.81
N GLY A 160 -0.06 -12.82 -0.24
CA GLY A 160 -0.77 -14.09 -0.06
C GLY A 160 -1.14 -14.77 -1.37
N LEU A 161 -1.51 -14.01 -2.39
CA LEU A 161 -1.81 -14.54 -3.73
C LEU A 161 -0.52 -14.95 -4.44
N ALA A 162 0.48 -14.08 -4.45
CA ALA A 162 1.73 -14.35 -5.15
C ALA A 162 2.51 -15.51 -4.52
N GLY A 163 2.61 -15.55 -3.21
CA GLY A 163 3.32 -16.61 -2.49
C GLY A 163 2.69 -17.99 -2.77
N ALA A 164 1.37 -18.09 -2.71
CA ALA A 164 0.67 -19.32 -3.04
C ALA A 164 0.93 -19.76 -4.49
N THR A 165 0.86 -18.83 -5.45
CA THR A 165 1.16 -19.11 -6.86
C THR A 165 2.59 -19.63 -7.06
N GLN A 166 3.57 -19.00 -6.43
CA GLN A 166 4.98 -19.40 -6.52
C GLN A 166 5.25 -20.79 -5.91
N CYS A 167 4.41 -21.20 -4.95
CA CYS A 167 4.47 -22.52 -4.33
C CYS A 167 3.54 -23.54 -4.99
N ASN A 168 2.98 -23.24 -6.16
CA ASN A 168 2.00 -24.07 -6.87
C ASN A 168 0.77 -24.44 -6.03
N ILE A 169 0.37 -23.56 -5.11
CA ILE A 169 -0.81 -23.75 -4.27
C ILE A 169 -1.98 -22.95 -4.85
N PRO A 170 -2.97 -23.61 -5.46
CA PRO A 170 -4.19 -22.94 -5.86
C PRO A 170 -5.01 -22.62 -4.60
N LEU A 171 -5.25 -21.34 -4.32
CA LEU A 171 -6.02 -20.92 -3.13
C LEU A 171 -7.47 -21.37 -3.18
N THR A 172 -8.02 -21.58 -4.37
CA THR A 172 -9.32 -22.23 -4.61
C THR A 172 -9.13 -23.42 -5.51
N LEU A 173 -9.83 -24.51 -5.22
CA LEU A 173 -9.77 -25.72 -6.03
C LEU A 173 -11.13 -26.41 -5.99
N ARG A 174 -11.66 -26.76 -7.17
CA ARG A 174 -12.95 -27.43 -7.30
C ARG A 174 -12.95 -28.74 -6.49
N GLY A 175 -13.96 -28.91 -5.66
CA GLY A 175 -14.10 -30.07 -4.78
C GLY A 175 -13.27 -30.02 -3.49
N VAL A 176 -12.38 -29.03 -3.33
CA VAL A 176 -11.52 -28.90 -2.15
C VAL A 176 -11.83 -27.61 -1.38
N SER A 177 -11.76 -26.45 -2.05
CA SER A 177 -12.04 -25.16 -1.42
C SER A 177 -12.68 -24.20 -2.42
N ARG A 178 -13.83 -23.62 -2.05
CA ARG A 178 -14.60 -22.69 -2.89
C ARG A 178 -14.34 -21.23 -2.55
N GLY A 179 -13.52 -20.95 -1.55
CA GLY A 179 -13.30 -19.59 -1.09
C GLY A 179 -11.92 -19.39 -0.48
N VAL A 180 -11.55 -18.13 -0.38
CA VAL A 180 -10.33 -17.69 0.28
C VAL A 180 -10.69 -16.63 1.30
N THR A 181 -10.18 -16.75 2.51
CA THR A 181 -10.34 -15.78 3.57
C THR A 181 -8.97 -15.17 3.90
N LEU A 182 -8.81 -13.88 3.61
CA LEU A 182 -7.61 -13.11 3.95
C LEU A 182 -7.81 -12.49 5.33
N VAL A 183 -6.93 -12.78 6.26
CA VAL A 183 -6.97 -12.22 7.62
C VAL A 183 -5.60 -11.73 8.06
N THR A 184 -5.59 -10.76 8.97
CA THR A 184 -4.37 -10.36 9.66
C THR A 184 -4.39 -10.85 11.11
N ALA A 185 -3.27 -11.39 11.56
CA ALA A 185 -3.08 -11.74 12.96
C ALA A 185 -2.70 -10.53 13.82
N HIS A 186 -2.35 -9.40 13.19
CA HIS A 186 -2.04 -8.16 13.88
C HIS A 186 -3.31 -7.33 14.08
N THR A 187 -3.66 -7.07 15.33
CA THR A 187 -4.76 -6.16 15.71
C THR A 187 -4.19 -5.01 16.52
N GLN A 188 -4.69 -3.79 16.27
CA GLN A 188 -4.35 -2.61 17.07
C GLN A 188 -5.27 -2.43 18.27
N ASP A 189 -6.38 -3.13 18.25
CA ASP A 189 -7.39 -3.19 19.31
C ASP A 189 -7.41 -4.60 19.92
N ASP A 190 -8.07 -4.73 21.08
CA ASP A 190 -8.29 -6.02 21.75
C ASP A 190 -9.33 -6.90 21.04
N SER A 191 -9.72 -6.56 19.80
CA SER A 191 -10.66 -7.35 19.03
C SER A 191 -10.05 -8.70 18.64
N SER A 192 -10.72 -9.77 19.02
CA SER A 192 -10.33 -11.12 18.64
C SER A 192 -10.95 -11.49 17.30
N LEU A 193 -10.20 -12.23 16.46
CA LEU A 193 -10.75 -12.89 15.28
C LEU A 193 -11.84 -13.90 15.71
N ASN A 194 -12.86 -14.04 14.90
CA ASN A 194 -13.84 -15.14 15.10
C ASN A 194 -13.24 -16.46 14.60
N TRP A 195 -12.42 -17.06 15.46
CA TRP A 195 -11.68 -18.30 15.15
C TRP A 195 -12.58 -19.45 14.76
N ARG A 196 -13.77 -19.56 15.39
CA ARG A 196 -14.74 -20.59 15.04
C ARG A 196 -15.25 -20.42 13.62
N ALA A 197 -15.63 -19.21 13.23
CA ALA A 197 -16.06 -18.95 11.86
C ALA A 197 -14.95 -19.23 10.84
N LEU A 198 -13.69 -18.95 11.19
CA LEU A 198 -12.54 -19.26 10.33
C LEU A 198 -12.32 -20.78 10.20
N ALA A 199 -12.43 -21.51 11.30
CA ALA A 199 -12.23 -22.96 11.30
C ALA A 199 -13.36 -23.71 10.57
N GLU A 200 -14.60 -23.26 10.72
CA GLU A 200 -15.81 -23.90 10.16
C GLU A 200 -16.14 -23.39 8.74
N GLY A 201 -15.56 -22.29 8.28
CA GLY A 201 -15.96 -21.59 7.06
C GLY A 201 -15.68 -22.35 5.76
N GLY A 202 -14.89 -23.41 5.78
CA GLY A 202 -14.59 -24.23 4.59
C GLY A 202 -13.81 -23.52 3.51
N THR A 203 -13.16 -22.40 3.84
CA THR A 203 -12.32 -21.63 2.94
C THR A 203 -10.83 -21.86 3.23
N THR A 204 -9.98 -21.63 2.24
CA THR A 204 -8.54 -21.52 2.46
C THR A 204 -8.26 -20.26 3.25
N LEU A 205 -7.54 -20.38 4.36
CA LEU A 205 -7.12 -19.23 5.15
C LEU A 205 -5.76 -18.73 4.68
N VAL A 206 -5.65 -17.43 4.48
CA VAL A 206 -4.38 -16.75 4.19
C VAL A 206 -4.14 -15.72 5.30
N ILE A 207 -3.18 -15.99 6.16
CA ILE A 207 -2.92 -15.18 7.36
C ILE A 207 -1.67 -14.33 7.15
N TYR A 208 -1.85 -13.02 7.31
CA TYR A 208 -0.80 -12.01 7.25
C TYR A 208 -0.33 -11.64 8.66
N MET A 209 0.93 -11.24 8.77
CA MET A 209 1.53 -10.74 10.02
C MET A 209 1.41 -11.73 11.18
N GLY A 210 1.50 -13.02 10.88
CA GLY A 210 1.26 -14.09 11.85
C GLY A 210 2.51 -14.71 12.47
N VAL A 211 3.73 -14.37 12.03
CA VAL A 211 4.96 -15.06 12.47
C VAL A 211 5.15 -15.00 13.98
N ALA A 212 4.98 -13.83 14.59
CA ALA A 212 5.11 -13.67 16.04
C ALA A 212 3.96 -14.33 16.85
N LYS A 213 2.89 -14.76 16.19
CA LYS A 213 1.68 -15.32 16.82
C LYS A 213 1.39 -16.75 16.38
N LEU A 214 2.35 -17.46 15.81
CA LEU A 214 2.15 -18.82 15.29
C LEU A 214 1.57 -19.78 16.32
N ALA A 215 2.07 -19.79 17.55
CA ALA A 215 1.58 -20.64 18.62
C ALA A 215 0.14 -20.30 19.01
N GLU A 216 -0.21 -19.00 19.07
CA GLU A 216 -1.58 -18.55 19.35
C GLU A 216 -2.53 -18.94 18.20
N ILE A 217 -2.15 -18.70 16.96
CA ILE A 217 -2.94 -19.04 15.78
C ILE A 217 -3.23 -20.55 15.76
N ARG A 218 -2.21 -21.37 15.95
CA ARG A 218 -2.33 -22.83 16.05
C ARG A 218 -3.34 -23.23 17.13
N GLN A 219 -3.13 -22.74 18.33
CA GLN A 219 -3.98 -23.06 19.48
C GLN A 219 -5.43 -22.66 19.23
N ARG A 220 -5.68 -21.46 18.78
CA ARG A 220 -7.04 -20.93 18.53
C ARG A 220 -7.77 -21.73 17.46
N LEU A 221 -7.12 -22.09 16.37
CA LEU A 221 -7.74 -22.89 15.31
C LEU A 221 -8.04 -24.33 15.76
N LEU A 222 -7.13 -24.95 16.53
CA LEU A 222 -7.37 -26.28 17.11
C LEU A 222 -8.53 -26.26 18.12
N GLU A 223 -8.58 -25.29 19.03
CA GLU A 223 -9.69 -25.09 19.98
C GLU A 223 -11.03 -24.83 19.27
N ALA A 224 -10.99 -24.17 18.12
CA ALA A 224 -12.15 -23.94 17.28
C ALA A 224 -12.60 -25.16 16.46
N GLY A 225 -11.89 -26.30 16.58
CA GLY A 225 -12.26 -27.57 15.95
C GLY A 225 -11.61 -27.85 14.61
N MET A 226 -10.65 -27.04 14.16
CA MET A 226 -9.88 -27.36 12.95
C MET A 226 -9.02 -28.60 13.20
N ALA A 227 -8.98 -29.51 12.22
CA ALA A 227 -8.24 -30.76 12.32
C ALA A 227 -6.72 -30.49 12.46
N GLY A 228 -6.06 -31.23 13.37
CA GLY A 228 -4.62 -31.06 13.61
C GLY A 228 -3.75 -31.43 12.41
N ASP A 229 -4.24 -32.26 11.50
CA ASP A 229 -3.60 -32.66 10.24
C ASP A 229 -3.88 -31.68 9.08
N MET A 230 -4.58 -30.56 9.34
CA MET A 230 -4.85 -29.55 8.32
C MET A 230 -3.52 -29.03 7.74
N PRO A 231 -3.33 -29.14 6.41
CA PRO A 231 -2.08 -28.72 5.79
C PRO A 231 -1.85 -27.21 5.90
N VAL A 232 -0.61 -26.84 6.14
CA VAL A 232 -0.13 -25.45 6.27
C VAL A 232 1.09 -25.25 5.39
N ALA A 233 1.12 -24.14 4.66
CA ALA A 233 2.32 -23.63 4.01
C ALA A 233 2.71 -22.27 4.63
N MET A 234 3.95 -22.16 5.05
CA MET A 234 4.52 -20.92 5.56
C MET A 234 5.50 -20.38 4.52
N ILE A 235 5.19 -19.23 3.94
CA ILE A 235 5.90 -18.69 2.76
C ILE A 235 6.56 -17.38 3.14
N GLU A 236 7.87 -17.39 3.19
CA GLU A 236 8.71 -16.25 3.54
C GLU A 236 9.17 -15.53 2.28
N ASN A 237 9.18 -14.20 2.29
CA ASN A 237 9.64 -13.36 1.17
C ASN A 237 8.97 -13.70 -0.17
N ALA A 238 7.65 -13.79 -0.19
CA ALA A 238 6.87 -14.17 -1.36
C ALA A 238 7.30 -13.42 -2.63
N SER A 239 7.51 -14.15 -3.72
CA SER A 239 7.95 -13.68 -5.05
C SER A 239 9.33 -13.05 -5.15
N LEU A 240 10.08 -12.96 -4.06
CA LEU A 240 11.46 -12.49 -4.09
C LEU A 240 12.43 -13.66 -4.39
N PRO A 241 13.65 -13.39 -4.90
CA PRO A 241 14.64 -14.43 -5.13
C PRO A 241 15.00 -15.26 -3.91
N GLN A 242 14.88 -14.68 -2.71
CA GLN A 242 15.11 -15.33 -1.43
C GLN A 242 13.86 -15.97 -0.81
N GLN A 243 12.79 -16.16 -1.58
CA GLN A 243 11.60 -16.85 -1.10
C GLN A 243 11.96 -18.22 -0.55
N ARG A 244 11.39 -18.55 0.62
CA ARG A 244 11.50 -19.89 1.22
C ARG A 244 10.11 -20.37 1.61
N GLU A 245 9.91 -21.67 1.56
CA GLU A 245 8.64 -22.33 1.90
C GLU A 245 8.88 -23.43 2.93
N CYS A 246 8.03 -23.49 3.95
CA CYS A 246 7.94 -24.59 4.90
C CYS A 246 6.53 -25.15 4.89
N ARG A 247 6.37 -26.43 4.59
CA ARG A 247 5.08 -27.13 4.66
C ARG A 247 4.99 -27.92 5.97
N SER A 248 3.84 -27.90 6.60
CA SER A 248 3.58 -28.51 7.90
C SER A 248 2.12 -28.94 8.03
N ALA A 249 1.78 -29.52 9.15
CA ALA A 249 0.40 -29.69 9.61
C ALA A 249 0.10 -28.65 10.71
N LEU A 250 -1.17 -28.28 10.86
CA LEU A 250 -1.59 -27.29 11.85
C LEU A 250 -1.05 -27.59 13.27
N SER A 251 -1.14 -28.86 13.69
CA SER A 251 -0.67 -29.29 15.02
C SER A 251 0.82 -29.07 15.23
N GLN A 252 1.62 -29.08 14.17
CA GLN A 252 3.08 -29.01 14.24
C GLN A 252 3.69 -27.71 13.71
N MET A 253 2.86 -26.81 13.15
CA MET A 253 3.38 -25.65 12.43
C MET A 253 4.29 -24.74 13.26
N SER A 254 4.08 -24.64 14.58
CA SER A 254 4.92 -23.80 15.44
C SER A 254 6.33 -24.39 15.63
N ASP A 255 6.40 -25.70 15.80
CA ASP A 255 7.67 -26.41 16.00
C ASP A 255 8.46 -26.44 14.68
N ASP A 256 7.78 -26.75 13.57
CA ASP A 256 8.39 -26.76 12.25
C ASP A 256 8.87 -25.36 11.83
N ALA A 257 8.12 -24.31 12.15
CA ALA A 257 8.53 -22.93 11.90
C ALA A 257 9.79 -22.55 12.67
N GLN A 258 9.92 -23.05 13.91
CA GLN A 258 11.11 -22.83 14.73
C GLN A 258 12.34 -23.53 14.14
N VAL A 259 12.20 -24.81 13.74
CA VAL A 259 13.27 -25.56 13.07
C VAL A 259 13.68 -24.92 11.75
N PHE A 260 12.69 -24.46 10.98
CA PHE A 260 12.89 -23.74 9.73
C PHE A 260 13.51 -22.34 9.92
N ALA A 261 13.47 -21.80 11.13
CA ALA A 261 13.84 -20.43 11.46
C ALA A 261 13.05 -19.41 10.63
N LEU A 262 11.72 -19.57 10.60
CA LEU A 262 10.81 -18.69 9.85
C LEU A 262 10.93 -17.24 10.30
N LYS A 263 11.03 -16.33 9.34
CA LYS A 263 11.17 -14.89 9.59
C LYS A 263 10.08 -14.09 8.86
N SER A 264 9.77 -12.91 9.39
CA SER A 264 8.94 -11.92 8.69
C SER A 264 9.75 -11.26 7.56
N PRO A 265 9.10 -10.88 6.46
CA PRO A 265 7.68 -11.05 6.17
C PRO A 265 7.34 -12.47 5.71
N ALA A 266 6.27 -13.02 6.21
CA ALA A 266 5.79 -14.35 5.79
C ALA A 266 4.25 -14.42 5.77
N ILE A 267 3.74 -15.29 4.90
CA ILE A 267 2.32 -15.59 4.73
C ILE A 267 2.09 -17.03 5.21
N LEU A 268 0.99 -17.25 5.93
CA LEU A 268 0.52 -18.59 6.27
C LEU A 268 -0.66 -18.94 5.38
N VAL A 269 -0.58 -20.05 4.68
CA VAL A 269 -1.71 -20.62 3.91
C VAL A 269 -2.16 -21.89 4.60
N ILE A 270 -3.41 -21.91 5.08
CA ILE A 270 -3.97 -23.02 5.83
C ILE A 270 -5.18 -23.57 5.07
N GLY A 271 -5.10 -24.81 4.64
CA GLY A 271 -6.19 -25.46 3.90
C GLY A 271 -5.77 -26.72 3.17
N ARG A 272 -6.75 -27.53 2.81
CA ARG A 272 -6.52 -28.79 2.07
C ARG A 272 -5.90 -28.59 0.69
N VAL A 273 -6.01 -27.39 0.12
CA VAL A 273 -5.38 -27.05 -1.17
C VAL A 273 -3.84 -27.15 -1.11
N VAL A 274 -3.24 -26.96 0.05
CA VAL A 274 -1.78 -27.08 0.25
C VAL A 274 -1.30 -28.52 -0.05
N ALA A 275 -2.04 -29.53 0.40
CA ALA A 275 -1.73 -30.93 0.12
C ALA A 275 -2.07 -31.32 -1.34
N ALA A 276 -3.14 -30.77 -1.89
CA ALA A 276 -3.54 -31.08 -3.27
C ALA A 276 -2.46 -30.67 -4.29
N ALA A 277 -1.74 -29.57 -4.04
CA ALA A 277 -0.63 -29.15 -4.87
C ALA A 277 0.51 -30.19 -4.93
N GLN A 278 0.83 -30.82 -3.81
CA GLN A 278 1.87 -31.86 -3.74
C GLN A 278 1.49 -33.12 -4.53
N VAL A 279 0.22 -33.51 -4.53
CA VAL A 279 -0.26 -34.68 -5.28
C VAL A 279 -0.10 -34.45 -6.80
N VAL A 280 -0.39 -33.25 -7.26
CA VAL A 280 -0.22 -32.91 -8.70
C VAL A 280 1.26 -32.97 -9.12
N GLU A 281 2.17 -32.45 -8.28
CA GLU A 281 3.60 -32.53 -8.54
C GLU A 281 4.12 -33.97 -8.57
N LEU A 282 3.70 -34.81 -7.62
CA LEU A 282 4.10 -36.21 -7.55
C LEU A 282 3.57 -37.01 -8.76
N VAL A 283 2.34 -36.76 -9.19
CA VAL A 283 1.77 -37.40 -10.39
C VAL A 283 2.49 -36.94 -11.64
N ALA A 284 2.84 -35.68 -11.75
CA ALA A 284 3.61 -35.16 -12.91
C ALA A 284 5.01 -35.78 -12.97
N MET A 285 5.70 -35.91 -11.83
CA MET A 285 7.03 -36.55 -11.74
C MET A 285 6.99 -38.04 -12.04
N ALA A 286 5.93 -38.75 -11.67
CA ALA A 286 5.76 -40.18 -11.94
C ALA A 286 5.37 -40.49 -13.39
N SER A 287 4.91 -39.46 -14.14
CA SER A 287 4.48 -39.59 -15.54
C SER A 287 5.55 -39.12 -16.54
N ALA A 288 6.66 -38.57 -16.05
CA ALA A 288 7.81 -38.11 -16.85
C ALA A 288 8.92 -39.15 -16.84
#